data_6ac39bd4c402d65dbbf6d8d45f60f6ab
#
_entry.id   6ac39bd4c402d65dbbf6d8d45f60f6ab
#
_cell.length_a   1.000
_cell.length_b   1.000
_cell.length_c   1.000
_cell.angle_alpha   90.00
_cell.angle_beta   90.00
_cell.angle_gamma   90.00
#
_symmetry.space_group_name_H-M   'P 1'
#
loop_
_entity.id
_entity.type
_entity.pdbx_description
1 polymer ?
#
loop_
_entity_poly.entity_id
_entity_poly.type
_entity_poly.pdbx_seq_one_letter_code
_entity_poly.pdbx_strand_id
1 'polypeptide(L)'
;MSINQALAGSDIAVFRKGTSVVRLDQVMTSASDRGFVVGVSSIGGHTRRIHHQHHVTTHDFAENSIYIRDLSEAYKADLSGSFDFLLFEISPAALTRIADGAELSGITSLAAETASKDIVLANLARALIPALEKPEEASALFIDQMTTAIGTYLVQRYGGRSVATPNRSRSLSRSHEHLAKRMLLENLDGDISIEQVAQACNLSRGYFIRAFRETTGMTPYQWLLSQRIDRARALLRTSNAPLAEVAIACGFADQSHFTRVFASVVGATPGNWRRNV
;
A
#
# COMPACT_ATOMS: atom_id res chain seq x y z
N MET A 1 0.01 17.85 24.11
CA MET A 1 -0.01 16.45 24.57
C MET A 1 -0.15 15.58 23.33
N SER A 2 0.62 14.49 23.21
CA SER A 2 0.54 13.57 22.08
C SER A 2 -0.08 12.26 22.55
N ILE A 3 -1.05 11.73 21.81
CA ILE A 3 -1.69 10.44 22.06
C ILE A 3 -1.13 9.45 21.05
N ASN A 4 -0.68 8.28 21.52
CA ASN A 4 -0.22 7.17 20.67
C ASN A 4 -0.48 5.85 21.39
N GLN A 5 -1.61 5.23 21.10
CA GLN A 5 -2.11 4.01 21.72
C GLN A 5 -2.39 2.97 20.66
N ALA A 6 -2.29 1.68 20.97
CA ALA A 6 -2.52 0.57 20.01
C ALA A 6 -3.14 -0.64 20.71
N LEU A 7 -4.02 -1.33 19.96
CA LEU A 7 -4.59 -2.64 20.31
C LEU A 7 -4.50 -3.55 19.08
N ALA A 8 -4.27 -4.82 19.28
CA ALA A 8 -4.32 -5.84 18.24
C ALA A 8 -5.62 -6.66 18.39
N GLY A 9 -6.51 -6.56 17.42
CA GLY A 9 -7.56 -7.54 17.19
C GLY A 9 -7.10 -8.63 16.22
N SER A 10 -7.89 -9.69 16.05
CA SER A 10 -7.52 -10.83 15.20
C SER A 10 -7.37 -10.44 13.71
N ASP A 11 -8.21 -9.56 13.20
CA ASP A 11 -8.24 -9.14 11.79
C ASP A 11 -7.97 -7.65 11.57
N ILE A 12 -8.14 -6.83 12.60
CA ILE A 12 -8.03 -5.37 12.53
C ILE A 12 -7.11 -4.88 13.63
N ALA A 13 -6.04 -4.18 13.26
CA ALA A 13 -5.22 -3.45 14.21
C ALA A 13 -5.84 -2.06 14.46
N VAL A 14 -5.96 -1.69 15.74
CA VAL A 14 -6.58 -0.44 16.18
C VAL A 14 -5.53 0.46 16.80
N PHE A 15 -5.51 1.73 16.39
CA PHE A 15 -4.63 2.75 16.95
C PHE A 15 -5.43 3.99 17.31
N ARG A 16 -4.98 4.72 18.32
CA ARG A 16 -5.44 6.08 18.58
C ARG A 16 -4.25 7.01 18.48
N LYS A 17 -4.34 8.00 17.61
CA LYS A 17 -3.30 9.01 17.40
C LYS A 17 -3.90 10.40 17.51
N GLY A 18 -3.32 11.24 18.35
CA GLY A 18 -3.81 12.58 18.57
C GLY A 18 -2.72 13.55 18.97
N THR A 19 -2.97 14.83 18.73
CA THR A 19 -2.12 15.93 19.20
C THR A 19 -2.94 17.20 19.41
N SER A 20 -2.55 17.98 20.40
CA SER A 20 -3.08 19.33 20.64
C SER A 20 -2.22 20.43 19.96
N VAL A 21 -1.17 20.08 19.24
CA VAL A 21 -0.32 21.03 18.52
C VAL A 21 -1.03 21.50 17.26
N VAL A 22 -1.11 22.81 17.06
CA VAL A 22 -1.87 23.41 15.94
C VAL A 22 -1.10 23.41 14.63
N ARG A 23 0.23 23.52 14.66
CA ARG A 23 1.10 23.38 13.48
C ARG A 23 1.73 22.01 13.48
N LEU A 24 1.47 21.26 12.44
CA LEU A 24 1.97 19.91 12.23
C LEU A 24 2.85 19.88 11.00
N ASP A 25 3.81 18.96 11.02
CA ASP A 25 4.68 18.72 9.87
C ASP A 25 3.94 17.98 8.75
N GLN A 26 4.56 17.97 7.59
CA GLN A 26 4.08 17.20 6.46
C GLN A 26 4.16 15.70 6.76
N VAL A 27 3.08 14.99 6.52
CA VAL A 27 3.02 13.53 6.61
C VAL A 27 3.22 12.93 5.22
N MET A 28 4.18 12.01 5.14
CA MET A 28 4.43 11.20 3.95
C MET A 28 4.34 9.72 4.30
N THR A 29 3.60 8.96 3.51
CA THR A 29 3.52 7.50 3.64
C THR A 29 3.84 6.89 2.28
N SER A 30 4.87 6.06 2.23
CA SER A 30 5.19 5.30 1.03
C SER A 30 4.10 4.26 0.74
N ALA A 31 3.93 3.93 -0.53
CA ALA A 31 3.06 2.84 -0.94
C ALA A 31 3.51 1.51 -0.29
N SER A 32 2.56 0.72 0.18
CA SER A 32 2.79 -0.57 0.83
C SER A 32 1.65 -1.54 0.53
N ASP A 33 1.85 -2.82 0.77
CA ASP A 33 0.84 -3.88 0.60
C ASP A 33 0.07 -4.18 1.91
N ARG A 34 0.15 -3.29 2.90
CA ARG A 34 -0.53 -3.47 4.20
C ARG A 34 -2.05 -3.47 4.12
N GLY A 35 -2.64 -3.00 3.02
CA GLY A 35 -4.07 -2.98 2.79
C GLY A 35 -4.69 -1.61 2.97
N PHE A 36 -5.63 -1.46 3.89
CA PHE A 36 -6.43 -0.26 4.07
C PHE A 36 -6.24 0.37 5.43
N VAL A 37 -6.33 1.69 5.50
CA VAL A 37 -6.47 2.42 6.76
C VAL A 37 -7.77 3.20 6.75
N VAL A 38 -8.56 3.01 7.79
CA VAL A 38 -9.78 3.77 8.08
C VAL A 38 -9.53 4.63 9.29
N GLY A 39 -9.71 5.95 9.17
CA GLY A 39 -9.56 6.89 10.27
C GLY A 39 -10.88 7.53 10.63
N VAL A 40 -11.16 7.62 11.91
CA VAL A 40 -12.35 8.27 12.50
C VAL A 40 -11.91 9.42 13.38
N SER A 41 -12.36 10.63 13.09
CA SER A 41 -12.05 11.82 13.87
C SER A 41 -12.93 11.91 15.12
N SER A 42 -12.31 11.92 16.29
CA SER A 42 -12.99 12.07 17.58
C SER A 42 -13.29 13.53 17.92
N ILE A 43 -12.58 14.48 17.31
CA ILE A 43 -12.74 15.92 17.51
C ILE A 43 -12.72 16.65 16.16
N GLY A 44 -13.27 17.85 16.10
CA GLY A 44 -13.20 18.74 14.93
C GLY A 44 -11.96 19.65 14.95
N GLY A 45 -11.80 20.44 13.87
CA GLY A 45 -10.78 21.49 13.78
C GLY A 45 -9.45 21.05 13.16
N HIS A 46 -9.41 19.87 12.52
CA HIS A 46 -8.27 19.39 11.77
C HIS A 46 -8.45 19.58 10.27
N THR A 47 -7.47 20.16 9.61
CA THR A 47 -7.45 20.34 8.15
C THR A 47 -6.30 19.55 7.54
N ARG A 48 -6.55 18.89 6.42
CA ARG A 48 -5.55 18.21 5.59
C ARG A 48 -5.51 18.79 4.21
N ARG A 49 -4.32 19.21 3.78
CA ARG A 49 -4.02 19.60 2.42
C ARG A 49 -3.29 18.43 1.75
N ILE A 50 -4.04 17.65 0.96
CA ILE A 50 -3.56 16.41 0.34
C ILE A 50 -2.97 16.72 -1.03
N HIS A 51 -1.72 16.31 -1.25
CA HIS A 51 -1.01 16.48 -2.51
C HIS A 51 -1.23 15.25 -3.42
N HIS A 52 -1.91 15.47 -4.52
CA HIS A 52 -2.02 14.52 -5.63
C HIS A 52 -0.98 14.86 -6.71
N GLN A 53 -0.81 14.01 -7.71
CA GLN A 53 0.21 14.21 -8.76
C GLN A 53 0.05 15.54 -9.51
N HIS A 54 -1.18 15.99 -9.78
CA HIS A 54 -1.46 17.17 -10.62
C HIS A 54 -2.29 18.26 -9.92
N HIS A 55 -2.75 18.04 -8.71
CA HIS A 55 -3.54 18.99 -7.96
C HIS A 55 -3.42 18.78 -6.45
N VAL A 56 -3.94 19.71 -5.69
CA VAL A 56 -3.99 19.66 -4.23
C VAL A 56 -5.44 19.82 -3.81
N THR A 57 -5.89 18.97 -2.87
CA THR A 57 -7.22 19.09 -2.27
C THR A 57 -7.08 19.46 -0.79
N THR A 58 -8.03 20.25 -0.29
CA THR A 58 -8.09 20.63 1.13
C THR A 58 -9.38 20.10 1.74
N HIS A 59 -9.27 19.44 2.87
CA HIS A 59 -10.38 18.81 3.56
C HIS A 59 -10.37 19.16 5.04
N ASP A 60 -11.51 19.63 5.54
CA ASP A 60 -11.73 19.93 6.95
C ASP A 60 -12.41 18.75 7.63
N PHE A 61 -11.80 18.25 8.68
CA PHE A 61 -12.31 17.14 9.46
C PHE A 61 -13.10 17.69 10.66
N ALA A 62 -14.40 17.52 10.62
CA ALA A 62 -15.25 17.72 11.78
C ALA A 62 -15.23 16.47 12.70
N GLU A 63 -15.82 16.58 13.87
CA GLU A 63 -16.11 15.42 14.71
C GLU A 63 -16.98 14.41 13.92
N ASN A 64 -16.69 13.12 14.08
CA ASN A 64 -17.29 12.00 13.34
C ASN A 64 -16.98 11.97 11.84
N SER A 65 -16.05 12.78 11.37
CA SER A 65 -15.54 12.63 10.02
C SER A 65 -14.66 11.40 9.90
N ILE A 66 -14.77 10.73 8.75
CA ILE A 66 -13.97 9.56 8.44
C ILE A 66 -13.09 9.80 7.21
N TYR A 67 -12.03 9.01 7.09
CA TYR A 67 -11.34 8.80 5.84
C TYR A 67 -11.01 7.31 5.64
N ILE A 68 -11.01 6.86 4.40
CA ILE A 68 -10.63 5.51 3.99
C ILE A 68 -9.57 5.64 2.90
N ARG A 69 -8.42 5.00 3.12
CA ARG A 69 -7.30 5.01 2.17
C ARG A 69 -6.80 3.61 1.90
N ASP A 70 -6.51 3.36 0.63
CA ASP A 70 -5.70 2.22 0.21
C ASP A 70 -4.22 2.57 0.45
N LEU A 71 -3.52 1.77 1.24
CA LEU A 71 -2.09 1.95 1.53
C LEU A 71 -1.19 1.53 0.36
N SER A 72 -1.75 0.96 -0.70
CA SER A 72 -1.02 0.68 -1.94
C SER A 72 -0.66 1.94 -2.72
N GLU A 73 -1.22 3.10 -2.32
CA GLU A 73 -0.91 4.41 -2.89
C GLU A 73 -0.04 5.24 -1.95
N ALA A 74 0.97 5.92 -2.51
CA ALA A 74 1.75 6.88 -1.75
C ALA A 74 0.87 8.05 -1.32
N TYR A 75 1.09 8.56 -0.11
CA TYR A 75 0.31 9.67 0.43
C TYR A 75 1.20 10.76 0.96
N LYS A 76 0.83 11.99 0.61
CA LYS A 76 1.50 13.19 1.10
C LYS A 76 0.45 14.23 1.48
N ALA A 77 0.51 14.74 2.72
CA ALA A 77 -0.38 15.79 3.18
C ALA A 77 0.29 16.73 4.18
N ASP A 78 -0.03 18.01 4.07
CA ASP A 78 0.25 18.97 5.12
C ASP A 78 -0.93 18.95 6.10
N LEU A 79 -0.63 18.86 7.38
CA LEU A 79 -1.60 18.79 8.45
C LEU A 79 -1.65 20.11 9.22
N SER A 80 -2.83 20.54 9.62
CA SER A 80 -3.03 21.70 10.49
C SER A 80 -4.20 21.49 11.43
N GLY A 81 -4.17 22.17 12.59
CA GLY A 81 -5.14 22.00 13.66
C GLY A 81 -4.88 20.77 14.54
N SER A 82 -5.47 20.78 15.73
CA SER A 82 -5.43 19.64 16.64
C SER A 82 -6.24 18.48 16.08
N PHE A 83 -5.85 17.25 16.40
CA PHE A 83 -6.60 16.07 15.99
C PHE A 83 -6.55 14.95 17.03
N ASP A 84 -7.56 14.09 16.99
CA ASP A 84 -7.62 12.81 17.68
C ASP A 84 -8.35 11.82 16.75
N PHE A 85 -7.61 10.85 16.21
CA PHE A 85 -8.11 9.85 15.30
C PHE A 85 -8.00 8.45 15.87
N LEU A 86 -9.09 7.70 15.76
CA LEU A 86 -9.09 6.25 15.85
C LEU A 86 -8.81 5.69 14.46
N LEU A 87 -7.80 4.83 14.34
CA LEU A 87 -7.33 4.26 13.08
C LEU A 87 -7.50 2.74 13.11
N PHE A 88 -8.01 2.20 12.03
CA PHE A 88 -8.22 0.77 11.81
C PHE A 88 -7.39 0.36 10.59
N GLU A 89 -6.36 -0.48 10.79
CA GLU A 89 -5.60 -1.07 9.70
C GLU A 89 -6.14 -2.47 9.40
N ILE A 90 -6.47 -2.72 8.13
CA ILE A 90 -7.10 -3.95 7.65
C ILE A 90 -6.26 -4.47 6.49
N SER A 91 -5.64 -5.64 6.64
CA SER A 91 -4.90 -6.27 5.56
C SER A 91 -5.83 -6.78 4.45
N PRO A 92 -5.35 -6.98 3.20
CA PRO A 92 -6.18 -7.53 2.13
C PRO A 92 -6.75 -8.91 2.47
N ALA A 93 -5.97 -9.74 3.18
CA ALA A 93 -6.42 -11.06 3.63
C ALA A 93 -7.51 -10.96 4.71
N ALA A 94 -7.36 -10.04 5.68
CA ALA A 94 -8.36 -9.78 6.69
C ALA A 94 -9.66 -9.24 6.08
N LEU A 95 -9.57 -8.30 5.12
CA LEU A 95 -10.74 -7.78 4.41
C LEU A 95 -11.54 -8.90 3.73
N THR A 96 -10.85 -9.84 3.07
CA THR A 96 -11.49 -11.00 2.44
C THR A 96 -12.19 -11.88 3.48
N ARG A 97 -11.52 -12.21 4.61
CA ARG A 97 -12.14 -13.03 5.67
C ARG A 97 -13.38 -12.36 6.27
N ILE A 98 -13.31 -11.06 6.54
CA ILE A 98 -14.44 -10.28 7.07
C ILE A 98 -15.60 -10.29 6.07
N ALA A 99 -15.33 -10.12 4.78
CA ALA A 99 -16.32 -10.14 3.73
C ALA A 99 -17.01 -11.52 3.61
N ASP A 100 -16.21 -12.58 3.64
CA ASP A 100 -16.74 -13.96 3.58
C ASP A 100 -17.57 -14.27 4.82
N GLY A 101 -17.14 -13.87 6.02
CA GLY A 101 -17.89 -14.01 7.27
C GLY A 101 -19.20 -13.20 7.32
N ALA A 102 -19.26 -12.11 6.55
CA ALA A 102 -20.49 -11.30 6.39
C ALA A 102 -21.36 -11.75 5.21
N GLU A 103 -21.06 -12.89 4.57
CA GLU A 103 -21.75 -13.41 3.37
C GLU A 103 -21.73 -12.44 2.17
N LEU A 104 -20.71 -11.58 2.11
CA LEU A 104 -20.48 -10.58 1.07
C LEU A 104 -19.24 -10.91 0.22
N SER A 105 -19.18 -12.16 -0.26
CA SER A 105 -18.05 -12.63 -1.06
C SER A 105 -17.75 -11.74 -2.28
N GLY A 106 -16.47 -11.63 -2.62
CA GLY A 106 -16.00 -10.84 -3.75
C GLY A 106 -15.64 -9.38 -3.44
N ILE A 107 -15.74 -8.94 -2.18
CA ILE A 107 -15.24 -7.63 -1.75
C ILE A 107 -13.74 -7.73 -1.53
N THR A 108 -12.99 -6.95 -2.29
CA THR A 108 -11.51 -6.92 -2.24
C THR A 108 -10.95 -5.53 -2.02
N SER A 109 -11.82 -4.52 -1.91
CA SER A 109 -11.43 -3.12 -1.70
C SER A 109 -12.45 -2.40 -0.83
N LEU A 110 -12.04 -1.28 -0.26
CA LEU A 110 -12.93 -0.31 0.38
C LEU A 110 -12.97 0.96 -0.48
N ALA A 111 -14.15 1.54 -0.65
CA ALA A 111 -14.31 2.81 -1.34
C ALA A 111 -13.54 3.90 -0.58
N ALA A 112 -12.76 4.70 -1.30
CA ALA A 112 -12.02 5.81 -0.71
C ALA A 112 -13.00 6.90 -0.23
N GLU A 113 -12.78 7.37 0.98
CA GLU A 113 -13.55 8.45 1.61
C GLU A 113 -12.60 9.50 2.17
N THR A 114 -13.02 10.76 2.16
CA THR A 114 -12.23 11.84 2.77
C THR A 114 -13.15 12.88 3.40
N ALA A 115 -13.06 13.02 4.72
CA ALA A 115 -13.82 13.98 5.54
C ALA A 115 -15.36 13.83 5.46
N SER A 116 -15.86 12.68 5.02
CA SER A 116 -17.29 12.37 5.08
C SER A 116 -17.71 12.01 6.53
N LYS A 117 -18.96 12.24 6.90
CA LYS A 117 -19.48 11.93 8.24
C LYS A 117 -20.08 10.54 8.30
N ASP A 118 -19.68 9.76 9.31
CA ASP A 118 -20.28 8.46 9.65
C ASP A 118 -20.44 8.31 11.16
N ILE A 119 -21.65 8.58 11.63
CA ILE A 119 -21.98 8.53 13.06
C ILE A 119 -21.96 7.10 13.60
N VAL A 120 -22.35 6.10 12.79
CA VAL A 120 -22.37 4.69 13.22
C VAL A 120 -20.94 4.21 13.45
N LEU A 121 -20.06 4.39 12.47
CA LEU A 121 -18.65 4.03 12.58
C LEU A 121 -17.97 4.78 13.74
N ALA A 122 -18.28 6.07 13.90
CA ALA A 122 -17.72 6.88 14.98
C ALA A 122 -18.12 6.38 16.37
N ASN A 123 -19.35 5.94 16.56
CA ASN A 123 -19.80 5.39 17.84
C ASN A 123 -19.17 4.02 18.12
N LEU A 124 -19.08 3.13 17.14
CA LEU A 124 -18.37 1.87 17.25
C LEU A 124 -16.90 2.07 17.61
N ALA A 125 -16.23 3.02 16.95
CA ALA A 125 -14.84 3.36 17.21
C ALA A 125 -14.64 3.91 18.64
N ARG A 126 -15.51 4.82 19.10
CA ARG A 126 -15.43 5.39 20.46
C ARG A 126 -15.58 4.34 21.56
N ALA A 127 -16.34 3.29 21.33
CA ALA A 127 -16.49 2.20 22.30
C ALA A 127 -15.15 1.50 22.62
N LEU A 128 -14.15 1.61 21.74
CA LEU A 128 -12.80 1.06 21.97
C LEU A 128 -11.86 2.00 22.74
N ILE A 129 -12.22 3.26 22.98
CA ILE A 129 -11.35 4.22 23.67
C ILE A 129 -10.95 3.74 25.07
N PRO A 130 -11.86 3.23 25.93
CA PRO A 130 -11.44 2.75 27.26
C PRO A 130 -10.44 1.59 27.18
N ALA A 131 -10.59 0.69 26.19
CA ALA A 131 -9.66 -0.41 25.97
C ALA A 131 -8.29 0.08 25.46
N LEU A 132 -8.25 1.15 24.67
CA LEU A 132 -7.01 1.77 24.22
C LEU A 132 -6.30 2.52 25.35
N GLU A 133 -7.03 3.10 26.28
CA GLU A 133 -6.48 3.82 27.44
C GLU A 133 -5.93 2.88 28.51
N LYS A 134 -6.54 1.69 28.66
CA LYS A 134 -6.16 0.67 29.64
C LYS A 134 -6.16 -0.73 29.01
N PRO A 135 -5.17 -1.05 28.19
CA PRO A 135 -5.13 -2.32 27.46
C PRO A 135 -5.11 -3.55 28.38
N GLU A 136 -4.51 -3.41 29.56
CA GLU A 136 -4.39 -4.47 30.58
C GLU A 136 -5.73 -4.84 31.26
N GLU A 137 -6.68 -3.90 31.26
CA GLU A 137 -8.04 -4.13 31.82
C GLU A 137 -9.02 -4.60 30.71
N ALA A 138 -8.62 -4.54 29.44
CA ALA A 138 -9.50 -4.80 28.32
C ALA A 138 -9.70 -6.31 28.07
N SER A 139 -10.94 -6.73 27.89
CA SER A 139 -11.25 -8.10 27.48
C SER A 139 -10.86 -8.33 26.02
N ALA A 140 -10.04 -9.33 25.75
CA ALA A 140 -9.67 -9.72 24.37
C ALA A 140 -10.93 -10.08 23.54
N LEU A 141 -11.89 -10.76 24.15
CA LEU A 141 -13.16 -11.09 23.50
C LEU A 141 -13.95 -9.82 23.12
N PHE A 142 -13.99 -8.82 24.00
CA PHE A 142 -14.63 -7.53 23.70
C PHE A 142 -13.97 -6.86 22.50
N ILE A 143 -12.64 -6.80 22.47
CA ILE A 143 -11.87 -6.22 21.35
C ILE A 143 -12.18 -6.96 20.05
N ASP A 144 -12.18 -8.30 20.06
CA ASP A 144 -12.47 -9.11 18.88
C ASP A 144 -13.88 -8.91 18.35
N GLN A 145 -14.88 -8.88 19.23
CA GLN A 145 -16.28 -8.65 18.83
C GLN A 145 -16.48 -7.23 18.27
N MET A 146 -15.88 -6.23 18.88
CA MET A 146 -15.94 -4.85 18.39
C MET A 146 -15.25 -4.66 17.05
N THR A 147 -14.05 -5.23 16.86
CA THR A 147 -13.33 -5.17 15.58
C THR A 147 -14.05 -5.96 14.50
N THR A 148 -14.69 -7.09 14.82
CA THR A 148 -15.55 -7.83 13.91
C THR A 148 -16.77 -7.00 13.49
N ALA A 149 -17.47 -6.36 14.42
CA ALA A 149 -18.61 -5.49 14.12
C ALA A 149 -18.20 -4.29 13.23
N ILE A 150 -17.07 -3.66 13.53
CA ILE A 150 -16.52 -2.56 12.73
C ILE A 150 -16.16 -3.07 11.31
N GLY A 151 -15.49 -4.20 11.21
CA GLY A 151 -15.12 -4.80 9.93
C GLY A 151 -16.34 -5.15 9.08
N THR A 152 -17.34 -5.78 9.67
CA THR A 152 -18.62 -6.10 9.01
C THR A 152 -19.31 -4.82 8.50
N TYR A 153 -19.38 -3.80 9.35
CA TYR A 153 -19.96 -2.51 8.96
C TYR A 153 -19.20 -1.87 7.78
N LEU A 154 -17.86 -1.87 7.85
CA LEU A 154 -17.02 -1.31 6.79
C LEU A 154 -17.22 -2.05 5.46
N VAL A 155 -17.27 -3.37 5.48
CA VAL A 155 -17.50 -4.20 4.28
C VAL A 155 -18.91 -3.96 3.71
N GLN A 156 -19.93 -3.86 4.55
CA GLN A 156 -21.31 -3.60 4.11
C GLN A 156 -21.50 -2.19 3.55
N ARG A 157 -20.88 -1.18 4.18
CA ARG A 157 -21.12 0.21 3.85
C ARG A 157 -20.19 0.73 2.78
N TYR A 158 -18.91 0.34 2.83
CA TYR A 158 -17.83 0.86 1.99
C TYR A 158 -17.15 -0.23 1.17
N GLY A 159 -17.57 -1.48 1.31
CA GLY A 159 -17.04 -2.58 0.51
C GLY A 159 -17.27 -2.31 -0.97
N GLY A 160 -16.19 -2.05 -1.67
CA GLY A 160 -16.18 -2.04 -3.11
C GLY A 160 -16.29 -3.47 -3.58
N ARG A 161 -17.45 -3.86 -4.06
CA ARG A 161 -17.45 -4.90 -5.07
C ARG A 161 -16.59 -4.35 -6.18
N SER A 162 -15.45 -4.97 -6.46
CA SER A 162 -15.00 -4.95 -7.83
C SER A 162 -16.26 -5.28 -8.61
N VAL A 163 -16.79 -4.28 -9.34
CA VAL A 163 -17.84 -4.57 -10.31
C VAL A 163 -17.18 -5.62 -11.17
N ALA A 164 -17.47 -6.87 -10.84
CA ALA A 164 -17.13 -7.98 -11.68
C ALA A 164 -17.96 -7.77 -12.94
N THR A 165 -17.40 -7.03 -13.88
CA THR A 165 -17.58 -7.46 -15.25
C THR A 165 -17.20 -8.94 -15.22
N PRO A 166 -18.10 -9.84 -15.58
CA PRO A 166 -17.83 -11.27 -15.54
C PRO A 166 -16.52 -11.47 -16.31
N ASN A 167 -15.52 -11.99 -15.63
CA ASN A 167 -14.21 -12.31 -16.22
C ASN A 167 -13.10 -11.22 -16.16
N ARG A 168 -12.96 -10.45 -15.06
CA ARG A 168 -11.62 -9.91 -14.75
C ARG A 168 -10.92 -10.92 -13.84
N SER A 169 -10.15 -11.81 -14.44
CA SER A 169 -9.14 -12.60 -13.73
C SER A 169 -8.31 -11.64 -12.85
N ARG A 170 -7.96 -12.05 -11.64
CA ARG A 170 -7.02 -11.30 -10.77
C ARG A 170 -5.68 -11.04 -11.45
N SER A 171 -5.43 -11.69 -12.57
CA SER A 171 -4.26 -11.59 -13.45
C SER A 171 -4.47 -10.54 -14.55
N LEU A 172 -3.39 -10.05 -15.10
CA LEU A 172 -3.41 -9.21 -16.30
C LEU A 172 -3.97 -10.01 -17.50
N SER A 173 -4.71 -9.32 -18.38
CA SER A 173 -5.00 -9.89 -19.68
C SER A 173 -3.70 -10.14 -20.45
N ARG A 174 -3.68 -11.10 -21.37
CA ARG A 174 -2.48 -11.36 -22.19
C ARG A 174 -1.96 -10.11 -22.90
N SER A 175 -2.84 -9.24 -23.37
CA SER A 175 -2.47 -7.98 -24.02
C SER A 175 -1.81 -7.00 -23.05
N HIS A 176 -2.34 -6.86 -21.81
CA HIS A 176 -1.76 -6.01 -20.79
C HIS A 176 -0.44 -6.58 -20.26
N GLU A 177 -0.33 -7.89 -20.11
CA GLU A 177 0.93 -8.56 -19.75
C GLU A 177 2.02 -8.30 -20.79
N HIS A 178 1.71 -8.51 -22.09
CA HIS A 178 2.64 -8.25 -23.18
C HIS A 178 3.06 -6.78 -23.24
N LEU A 179 2.10 -5.86 -23.12
CA LEU A 179 2.38 -4.42 -23.11
C LEU A 179 3.29 -4.04 -21.94
N ALA A 180 2.97 -4.48 -20.73
CA ALA A 180 3.73 -4.17 -19.53
C ALA A 180 5.17 -4.72 -19.62
N LYS A 181 5.33 -5.99 -19.99
CA LYS A 181 6.65 -6.62 -20.16
C LYS A 181 7.48 -5.92 -21.22
N ARG A 182 6.88 -5.56 -22.37
CA ARG A 182 7.56 -4.82 -23.43
C ARG A 182 8.04 -3.46 -22.93
N MET A 183 7.18 -2.65 -22.30
CA MET A 183 7.57 -1.35 -21.76
C MET A 183 8.69 -1.44 -20.74
N LEU A 184 8.67 -2.43 -19.86
CA LEU A 184 9.72 -2.68 -18.87
C LEU A 184 11.05 -3.08 -19.55
N LEU A 185 11.00 -3.92 -20.59
CA LEU A 185 12.18 -4.36 -21.34
C LEU A 185 12.80 -3.24 -22.17
N GLU A 186 11.98 -2.40 -22.83
CA GLU A 186 12.44 -1.25 -23.62
C GLU A 186 13.11 -0.17 -22.75
N ASN A 187 12.87 -0.18 -21.44
CA ASN A 187 13.43 0.78 -20.48
C ASN A 187 14.28 0.10 -19.38
N LEU A 188 15.00 -0.96 -19.73
CA LEU A 188 15.84 -1.68 -18.75
C LEU A 188 16.97 -0.80 -18.18
N ASP A 189 17.51 0.09 -18.97
CA ASP A 189 18.60 1.03 -18.64
C ASP A 189 18.11 2.41 -18.16
N GLY A 190 16.78 2.62 -18.17
CA GLY A 190 16.16 3.89 -17.80
C GLY A 190 15.27 3.82 -16.56
N ASP A 191 14.72 4.99 -16.21
CA ASP A 191 13.79 5.19 -15.10
C ASP A 191 12.33 5.14 -15.59
N ILE A 192 11.84 3.95 -15.94
CA ILE A 192 10.40 3.81 -16.16
C ILE A 192 9.67 3.73 -14.82
N SER A 193 8.69 4.58 -14.61
CA SER A 193 7.85 4.49 -13.43
C SER A 193 6.78 3.41 -13.61
N ILE A 194 6.55 2.63 -12.56
CA ILE A 194 5.46 1.63 -12.53
C ILE A 194 4.09 2.27 -12.78
N GLU A 195 3.94 3.54 -12.44
CA GLU A 195 2.78 4.38 -12.73
C GLU A 195 2.52 4.51 -14.23
N GLN A 196 3.57 4.84 -15.02
CA GLN A 196 3.45 4.96 -16.48
C GLN A 196 3.04 3.64 -17.13
N VAL A 197 3.59 2.51 -16.65
CA VAL A 197 3.19 1.18 -17.16
C VAL A 197 1.74 0.86 -16.81
N ALA A 198 1.30 1.18 -15.59
CA ALA A 198 -0.08 0.99 -15.17
C ALA A 198 -1.05 1.85 -16.00
N GLN A 199 -0.73 3.11 -16.23
CA GLN A 199 -1.51 4.03 -17.06
C GLN A 199 -1.63 3.55 -18.51
N ALA A 200 -0.54 3.03 -19.11
CA ALA A 200 -0.57 2.46 -20.43
C ALA A 200 -1.49 1.22 -20.55
N CYS A 201 -1.69 0.51 -19.44
CA CYS A 201 -2.64 -0.58 -19.32
C CYS A 201 -4.07 -0.12 -18.94
N ASN A 202 -4.33 1.18 -18.79
CA ASN A 202 -5.58 1.74 -18.24
C ASN A 202 -5.96 1.15 -16.88
N LEU A 203 -4.97 0.91 -16.04
CA LEU A 203 -5.12 0.34 -14.70
C LEU A 203 -4.61 1.32 -13.65
N SER A 204 -5.21 1.30 -12.45
CA SER A 204 -4.59 1.98 -11.32
C SER A 204 -3.27 1.28 -10.95
N ARG A 205 -2.28 2.03 -10.46
CA ARG A 205 -0.98 1.50 -10.07
C ARG A 205 -1.09 0.32 -9.09
N GLY A 206 -1.96 0.44 -8.08
CA GLY A 206 -2.14 -0.62 -7.08
C GLY A 206 -2.74 -1.89 -7.67
N TYR A 207 -3.77 -1.77 -8.54
CA TYR A 207 -4.33 -2.92 -9.25
C TYR A 207 -3.30 -3.56 -10.18
N PHE A 208 -2.56 -2.76 -10.95
CA PHE A 208 -1.52 -3.23 -11.85
C PHE A 208 -0.46 -4.06 -11.12
N ILE A 209 0.08 -3.56 -10.00
CA ILE A 209 1.10 -4.29 -9.22
C ILE A 209 0.57 -5.66 -8.77
N ARG A 210 -0.66 -5.71 -8.22
CA ARG A 210 -1.28 -6.97 -7.78
C ARG A 210 -1.52 -7.92 -8.95
N ALA A 211 -2.13 -7.43 -10.02
CA ALA A 211 -2.46 -8.23 -11.21
C ALA A 211 -1.20 -8.74 -11.94
N PHE A 212 -0.15 -7.93 -12.01
CA PHE A 212 1.12 -8.32 -12.58
C PHE A 212 1.79 -9.42 -11.74
N ARG A 213 1.78 -9.28 -10.39
CA ARG A 213 2.30 -10.30 -9.49
C ARG A 213 1.52 -11.62 -9.60
N GLU A 214 0.21 -11.56 -9.70
CA GLU A 214 -0.64 -12.75 -9.88
C GLU A 214 -0.34 -13.45 -11.22
N THR A 215 -0.04 -12.67 -12.25
CA THR A 215 0.26 -13.19 -13.61
C THR A 215 1.68 -13.77 -13.70
N THR A 216 2.67 -13.13 -13.06
CA THR A 216 4.09 -13.42 -13.30
C THR A 216 4.78 -14.05 -12.08
N GLY A 217 4.12 -14.10 -10.92
CA GLY A 217 4.70 -14.53 -9.64
C GLY A 217 5.59 -13.47 -8.98
N MET A 218 5.84 -12.32 -9.62
CA MET A 218 6.72 -11.26 -9.16
C MET A 218 6.06 -9.89 -9.26
N THR A 219 6.41 -8.95 -8.37
CA THR A 219 6.03 -7.55 -8.59
C THR A 219 6.70 -7.00 -9.85
N PRO A 220 6.15 -5.95 -10.51
CA PRO A 220 6.77 -5.35 -11.70
C PRO A 220 8.23 -4.93 -11.47
N TYR A 221 8.55 -4.40 -10.29
CA TYR A 221 9.90 -4.00 -9.95
C TYR A 221 10.84 -5.20 -9.76
N GLN A 222 10.40 -6.28 -9.08
CA GLN A 222 11.17 -7.52 -8.94
C GLN A 222 11.43 -8.16 -10.30
N TRP A 223 10.42 -8.15 -11.17
CA TRP A 223 10.55 -8.67 -12.53
C TRP A 223 11.56 -7.84 -13.35
N LEU A 224 11.49 -6.49 -13.28
CA LEU A 224 12.47 -5.60 -13.92
C LEU A 224 13.90 -5.88 -13.44
N LEU A 225 14.10 -6.03 -12.12
CA LEU A 225 15.40 -6.37 -11.56
C LEU A 225 15.91 -7.74 -12.07
N SER A 226 15.04 -8.75 -12.20
CA SER A 226 15.44 -10.06 -12.74
C SER A 226 15.93 -9.93 -14.19
N GLN A 227 15.24 -9.15 -15.02
CA GLN A 227 15.66 -8.90 -16.39
C GLN A 227 16.99 -8.13 -16.49
N ARG A 228 17.21 -7.14 -15.61
CA ARG A 228 18.49 -6.44 -15.48
C ARG A 228 19.63 -7.39 -15.11
N ILE A 229 19.38 -8.34 -14.21
CA ILE A 229 20.37 -9.37 -13.82
C ILE A 229 20.65 -10.35 -14.97
N ASP A 230 19.64 -10.75 -15.74
CA ASP A 230 19.86 -11.62 -16.89
C ASP A 230 20.69 -10.92 -17.99
N ARG A 231 20.43 -9.63 -18.24
CA ARG A 231 21.28 -8.79 -19.12
C ARG A 231 22.71 -8.69 -18.57
N ALA A 232 22.88 -8.49 -17.25
CA ALA A 232 24.18 -8.43 -16.62
C ALA A 232 24.96 -9.77 -16.76
N ARG A 233 24.30 -10.91 -16.58
CA ARG A 233 24.91 -12.23 -16.82
C ARG A 233 25.43 -12.37 -18.25
N ALA A 234 24.65 -11.91 -19.24
CA ALA A 234 25.07 -11.92 -20.63
C ALA A 234 26.32 -11.05 -20.84
N LEU A 235 26.33 -9.81 -20.35
CA LEU A 235 27.49 -8.91 -20.46
C LEU A 235 28.71 -9.44 -19.72
N LEU A 236 28.56 -9.98 -18.52
CA LEU A 236 29.66 -10.54 -17.75
C LEU A 236 30.31 -11.73 -18.43
N ARG A 237 29.59 -12.49 -19.25
CA ARG A 237 30.06 -13.65 -20.02
C ARG A 237 30.73 -13.25 -21.33
N THR A 238 30.24 -12.20 -21.99
CA THR A 238 30.66 -11.82 -23.35
C THR A 238 31.64 -10.64 -23.39
N SER A 239 31.91 -9.99 -22.23
CA SER A 239 32.82 -8.83 -22.17
C SER A 239 33.69 -8.81 -20.91
N ASN A 240 34.82 -8.11 -21.00
CA ASN A 240 35.68 -7.82 -19.87
C ASN A 240 35.42 -6.42 -19.26
N ALA A 241 34.26 -5.81 -19.56
CA ALA A 241 33.91 -4.50 -19.06
C ALA A 241 34.00 -4.42 -17.52
N PRO A 242 34.42 -3.31 -16.94
CA PRO A 242 34.41 -3.07 -15.51
C PRO A 242 33.01 -3.25 -14.93
N LEU A 243 32.94 -3.77 -13.69
CA LEU A 243 31.63 -4.01 -13.04
C LEU A 243 30.79 -2.76 -12.90
N ALA A 244 31.42 -1.58 -12.76
CA ALA A 244 30.72 -0.29 -12.74
C ALA A 244 30.01 0.01 -14.06
N GLU A 245 30.67 -0.26 -15.19
CA GLU A 245 30.09 -0.06 -16.52
C GLU A 245 28.94 -1.05 -16.78
N VAL A 246 29.12 -2.33 -16.39
CA VAL A 246 28.06 -3.34 -16.48
C VAL A 246 26.85 -2.92 -15.62
N ALA A 247 27.05 -2.36 -14.43
CA ALA A 247 25.98 -1.88 -13.57
C ALA A 247 25.15 -0.80 -14.27
N ILE A 248 25.80 0.22 -14.81
CA ILE A 248 25.15 1.34 -15.51
C ILE A 248 24.44 0.83 -16.78
N ALA A 249 25.12 0.01 -17.59
CA ALA A 249 24.53 -0.57 -18.81
C ALA A 249 23.30 -1.44 -18.57
N CYS A 250 23.15 -1.95 -17.33
CA CYS A 250 21.97 -2.73 -16.91
C CYS A 250 20.94 -1.92 -16.11
N GLY A 251 21.09 -0.58 -16.02
CA GLY A 251 20.13 0.31 -15.37
C GLY A 251 20.19 0.32 -13.84
N PHE A 252 21.34 -0.03 -13.24
CA PHE A 252 21.57 0.15 -11.82
C PHE A 252 22.17 1.52 -11.53
N ALA A 253 21.75 2.14 -10.42
CA ALA A 253 22.25 3.46 -10.04
C ALA A 253 23.76 3.49 -9.78
N ASP A 254 24.30 2.39 -9.23
CA ASP A 254 25.72 2.24 -8.94
C ASP A 254 26.13 0.77 -8.86
N GLN A 255 27.46 0.53 -8.82
CA GLN A 255 28.05 -0.81 -8.71
C GLN A 255 27.68 -1.52 -7.38
N SER A 256 27.52 -0.78 -6.30
CA SER A 256 27.22 -1.35 -4.97
C SER A 256 25.79 -1.91 -4.93
N HIS A 257 24.85 -1.15 -5.47
CA HIS A 257 23.45 -1.61 -5.65
C HIS A 257 23.40 -2.83 -6.56
N PHE A 258 24.08 -2.78 -7.72
CA PHE A 258 24.19 -3.90 -8.65
C PHE A 258 24.75 -5.16 -7.97
N THR A 259 25.88 -5.04 -7.26
CA THR A 259 26.55 -6.19 -6.61
C THR A 259 25.64 -6.85 -5.59
N ARG A 260 24.93 -6.07 -4.79
CA ARG A 260 23.99 -6.56 -3.77
C ARG A 260 22.80 -7.29 -4.39
N VAL A 261 22.16 -6.70 -5.39
CA VAL A 261 21.02 -7.31 -6.07
C VAL A 261 21.44 -8.56 -6.83
N PHE A 262 22.57 -8.52 -7.55
CA PHE A 262 23.10 -9.67 -8.28
C PHE A 262 23.38 -10.84 -7.33
N ALA A 263 24.07 -10.57 -6.21
CA ALA A 263 24.36 -11.62 -5.21
C ALA A 263 23.08 -12.20 -4.59
N SER A 264 22.07 -11.37 -4.33
CA SER A 264 20.78 -11.83 -3.80
C SER A 264 20.02 -12.73 -4.78
N VAL A 265 20.09 -12.46 -6.08
CA VAL A 265 19.36 -13.23 -7.12
C VAL A 265 20.13 -14.47 -7.58
N VAL A 266 21.47 -14.35 -7.69
CA VAL A 266 22.35 -15.38 -8.30
C VAL A 266 23.02 -16.26 -7.26
N GLY A 267 23.10 -15.79 -6.00
CA GLY A 267 23.80 -16.50 -4.93
C GLY A 267 25.33 -16.29 -4.91
N ALA A 268 25.88 -15.50 -5.86
CA ALA A 268 27.31 -15.19 -5.94
C ALA A 268 27.50 -13.74 -6.39
N THR A 269 28.61 -13.09 -5.98
CA THR A 269 28.93 -11.74 -6.45
C THR A 269 29.25 -11.74 -7.95
N PRO A 270 29.03 -10.61 -8.67
CA PRO A 270 29.29 -10.52 -10.12
C PRO A 270 30.73 -10.87 -10.49
N GLY A 271 31.71 -10.46 -9.65
CA GLY A 271 33.13 -10.79 -9.88
C GLY A 271 33.44 -12.27 -9.70
N ASN A 272 32.85 -12.93 -8.71
CA ASN A 272 33.01 -14.37 -8.52
C ASN A 272 32.32 -15.16 -9.65
N TRP A 273 31.11 -14.71 -10.01
CA TRP A 273 30.35 -15.33 -11.09
C TRP A 273 31.11 -15.27 -12.43
N ARG A 274 31.67 -14.10 -12.79
CA ARG A 274 32.49 -13.93 -14.01
C ARG A 274 33.69 -14.87 -14.08
N ARG A 275 34.34 -15.18 -12.93
CA ARG A 275 35.51 -16.05 -12.91
C ARG A 275 35.16 -17.55 -13.06
N ASN A 276 33.92 -17.91 -12.82
CA ASN A 276 33.47 -19.31 -12.81
C ASN A 276 32.66 -19.68 -14.08
N VAL A 277 32.52 -18.76 -15.04
CA VAL A 277 31.82 -18.93 -16.32
C VAL A 277 32.76 -18.64 -17.48
#